data_9c19c7ecdd31054532242c7117f50f70
#
_entry.id   9c19c7ecdd31054532242c7117f50f70
#
_cell.length_a   1.000
_cell.length_b   1.000
_cell.length_c   1.000
_cell.angle_alpha   90.00
_cell.angle_beta   90.00
_cell.angle_gamma   90.00
#
_symmetry.space_group_name_H-M   'P 1'
#
loop_
_entity.id
_entity.type
_entity.pdbx_description
1 polymer ?
#
loop_
_entity_poly.entity_id
_entity_poly.type
_entity_poly.pdbx_seq_one_letter_code
_entity_poly.pdbx_strand_id
1 'polypeptide(L)'
;MNTKILHDSDIREPLFDFLEERLGKIRILEEKQIGRARADVVMVTERHLCGIEIKSDADSYARLKKQVRYYNQYYDRNIVVVGSTHAAHIAEHVPGWWGIISVELIKEKMDFYVIREPKDN
;
A
#
# COMPACT_ATOMS: atom_id res chain seq x y z
N MET A 1 -23.29 -16.60 -2.24
CA MET A 1 -22.84 -15.23 -2.06
C MET A 1 -21.55 -15.02 -2.83
N ASN A 2 -21.56 -14.12 -3.78
CA ASN A 2 -20.39 -13.89 -4.62
C ASN A 2 -19.40 -12.97 -3.89
N THR A 3 -18.23 -13.52 -3.60
CA THR A 3 -17.15 -12.72 -3.03
C THR A 3 -16.27 -12.25 -4.17
N LYS A 4 -16.24 -10.96 -4.39
CA LYS A 4 -15.40 -10.39 -5.42
C LYS A 4 -13.94 -10.42 -4.95
N ILE A 5 -13.05 -10.96 -5.79
CA ILE A 5 -11.61 -10.88 -5.58
C ILE A 5 -11.16 -9.50 -6.04
N LEU A 6 -10.58 -8.73 -5.11
CA LEU A 6 -10.08 -7.40 -5.44
C LEU A 6 -8.76 -7.48 -6.16
N HIS A 7 -8.64 -6.72 -7.23
CA HIS A 7 -7.42 -6.53 -7.98
C HIS A 7 -6.84 -5.14 -7.71
N ASP A 8 -5.58 -4.96 -8.03
CA ASP A 8 -4.89 -3.67 -7.91
C ASP A 8 -5.70 -2.52 -8.51
N SER A 9 -6.21 -2.72 -9.73
CA SER A 9 -6.98 -1.70 -10.43
C SER A 9 -8.27 -1.29 -9.72
N ASP A 10 -8.85 -2.18 -8.91
CA ASP A 10 -10.05 -1.88 -8.12
C ASP A 10 -9.73 -0.99 -6.92
N ILE A 11 -8.50 -1.07 -6.43
CA ILE A 11 -8.07 -0.48 -5.17
C ILE A 11 -7.53 0.95 -5.34
N ARG A 12 -6.86 1.23 -6.47
CA ARG A 12 -6.06 2.46 -6.63
C ARG A 12 -6.82 3.77 -6.41
N GLU A 13 -7.87 4.04 -7.17
CA GLU A 13 -8.58 5.31 -7.04
C GLU A 13 -9.24 5.49 -5.68
N PRO A 14 -9.95 4.50 -5.14
CA PRO A 14 -10.47 4.62 -3.78
C PRO A 14 -9.38 4.84 -2.73
N LEU A 15 -8.20 4.23 -2.92
CA LEU A 15 -7.07 4.44 -2.03
C LEU A 15 -6.61 5.89 -2.07
N PHE A 16 -6.53 6.49 -3.25
CA PHE A 16 -6.11 7.89 -3.39
C PHE A 16 -7.07 8.82 -2.65
N ASP A 17 -8.37 8.59 -2.80
CA ASP A 17 -9.39 9.38 -2.10
C ASP A 17 -9.24 9.21 -0.58
N PHE A 18 -9.02 8.00 -0.11
CA PHE A 18 -8.80 7.71 1.30
C PHE A 18 -7.58 8.46 1.85
N LEU A 19 -6.47 8.42 1.12
CA LEU A 19 -5.24 9.08 1.55
C LEU A 19 -5.38 10.60 1.56
N GLU A 20 -6.02 11.18 0.54
CA GLU A 20 -6.26 12.61 0.48
C GLU A 20 -7.17 13.08 1.62
N GLU A 21 -8.22 12.33 1.89
CA GLU A 21 -9.14 12.64 2.97
C GLU A 21 -8.44 12.58 4.34
N ARG A 22 -7.57 11.59 4.52
CA ARG A 22 -6.86 11.39 5.79
C ARG A 22 -5.74 12.39 6.03
N LEU A 23 -4.97 12.72 4.98
CA LEU A 23 -3.73 13.47 5.10
C LEU A 23 -3.81 14.89 4.57
N GLY A 24 -4.85 15.22 3.84
CA GLY A 24 -5.02 16.53 3.25
C GLY A 24 -4.19 16.71 1.98
N LYS A 25 -3.33 17.71 1.95
CA LYS A 25 -2.58 18.05 0.74
C LYS A 25 -1.44 17.08 0.49
N ILE A 26 -1.61 16.22 -0.52
CA ILE A 26 -0.60 15.24 -0.93
C ILE A 26 -0.51 15.23 -2.45
N ARG A 27 0.60 14.70 -2.96
CA ARG A 27 0.77 14.40 -4.38
C ARG A 27 0.95 12.90 -4.54
N ILE A 28 0.28 12.32 -5.54
CA ILE A 28 0.33 10.90 -5.81
C ILE A 28 0.91 10.67 -7.20
N LEU A 29 1.90 9.79 -7.27
CA LEU A 29 2.54 9.36 -8.52
C LEU A 29 2.35 7.85 -8.64
N GLU A 30 1.91 7.39 -9.80
CA GLU A 30 1.71 5.96 -10.03
C GLU A 30 2.86 5.37 -10.82
N GLU A 31 3.16 4.10 -10.55
CA GLU A 31 4.17 3.32 -11.29
C GLU A 31 5.51 4.03 -11.40
N LYS A 32 5.98 4.61 -10.28
CA LYS A 32 7.22 5.36 -10.29
C LYS A 32 8.42 4.45 -10.10
N GLN A 33 9.37 4.53 -11.02
CA GLN A 33 10.62 3.80 -10.91
C GLN A 33 11.74 4.72 -10.43
N ILE A 34 12.45 4.30 -9.38
CA ILE A 34 13.64 4.96 -8.87
C ILE A 34 14.69 3.87 -8.73
N GLY A 35 15.77 3.96 -9.51
CA GLY A 35 16.76 2.89 -9.54
C GLY A 35 16.15 1.57 -9.93
N ARG A 36 16.30 0.56 -9.08
CA ARG A 36 15.71 -0.78 -9.27
C ARG A 36 14.34 -0.94 -8.62
N ALA A 37 13.90 0.08 -7.88
CA ALA A 37 12.61 0.03 -7.21
C ALA A 37 11.54 0.61 -8.11
N ARG A 38 10.49 -0.16 -8.33
CA ARG A 38 9.29 0.31 -9.01
C ARG A 38 8.16 0.26 -8.00
N ALA A 39 7.78 1.43 -7.51
CA ALA A 39 6.67 1.53 -6.57
C ALA A 39 5.36 1.59 -7.34
N ASP A 40 4.35 0.88 -6.86
CA ASP A 40 3.01 0.98 -7.43
C ASP A 40 2.50 2.42 -7.31
N VAL A 41 2.72 3.01 -6.15
CA VAL A 41 2.31 4.38 -5.85
C VAL A 41 3.41 5.03 -5.02
N VAL A 42 3.69 6.29 -5.30
CA VAL A 42 4.51 7.14 -4.43
C VAL A 42 3.65 8.29 -3.97
N MET A 43 3.55 8.46 -2.67
CA MET A 43 2.83 9.57 -2.06
C MET A 43 3.85 10.59 -1.56
N VAL A 44 3.73 11.81 -2.03
CA VAL A 44 4.60 12.91 -1.62
C VAL A 44 3.83 13.79 -0.65
N THR A 45 4.30 13.87 0.57
CA THR A 45 3.76 14.79 1.56
C THR A 45 4.76 15.92 1.77
N GLU A 46 4.41 16.86 2.65
CA GLU A 46 5.29 17.99 2.92
C GLU A 46 6.67 17.57 3.45
N ARG A 47 6.75 16.44 4.14
CA ARG A 47 7.97 15.99 4.82
C ARG A 47 8.52 14.66 4.35
N HIS A 48 7.72 13.86 3.63
CA HIS A 48 8.10 12.48 3.35
C HIS A 48 7.84 12.09 1.92
N LEU A 49 8.69 11.21 1.44
CA LEU A 49 8.49 10.45 0.22
C LEU A 49 8.10 9.04 0.64
N CYS A 50 6.85 8.68 0.44
CA CYS A 50 6.29 7.42 0.91
C CYS A 50 6.03 6.47 -0.25
N GLY A 51 6.68 5.29 -0.22
CA GLY A 51 6.40 4.23 -1.18
C GLY A 51 5.21 3.40 -0.73
N ILE A 52 4.32 3.06 -1.66
CA ILE A 52 3.14 2.26 -1.37
C ILE A 52 3.09 1.08 -2.31
N GLU A 53 3.13 -0.12 -1.74
CA GLU A 53 2.97 -1.37 -2.46
C GLU A 53 1.56 -1.90 -2.28
N ILE A 54 0.90 -2.25 -3.39
CA ILE A 54 -0.45 -2.81 -3.33
C ILE A 54 -0.35 -4.31 -3.55
N LYS A 55 -0.77 -5.08 -2.56
CA LYS A 55 -0.88 -6.54 -2.63
C LYS A 55 -2.35 -6.91 -2.59
N SER A 56 -2.95 -7.02 -3.76
CA SER A 56 -4.35 -7.40 -3.87
C SER A 56 -4.55 -8.87 -3.52
N ASP A 57 -5.81 -9.29 -3.41
CA ASP A 57 -6.13 -10.69 -3.10
C ASP A 57 -5.59 -11.67 -4.14
N ALA A 58 -5.40 -11.19 -5.38
CA ALA A 58 -4.87 -12.02 -6.47
C ALA A 58 -3.36 -12.17 -6.45
N ASP A 59 -2.65 -11.36 -5.66
CA ASP A 59 -1.19 -11.36 -5.63
C ASP A 59 -0.64 -12.38 -4.64
N SER A 60 0.62 -12.79 -4.90
CA SER A 60 1.36 -13.65 -3.98
C SER A 60 2.50 -12.86 -3.32
N TYR A 61 3.16 -13.48 -2.34
CA TYR A 61 4.32 -12.87 -1.67
C TYR A 61 5.65 -13.14 -2.37
N ALA A 62 5.63 -13.78 -3.54
CA ALA A 62 6.86 -14.27 -4.18
C ALA A 62 7.94 -13.20 -4.40
N ARG A 63 7.53 -11.97 -4.70
CA ARG A 63 8.49 -10.87 -4.95
C ARG A 63 8.57 -9.86 -3.82
N LEU A 64 7.80 -10.05 -2.77
CA LEU A 64 7.67 -9.02 -1.73
C LEU A 64 8.99 -8.75 -1.00
N LYS A 65 9.75 -9.78 -0.68
CA LYS A 65 11.05 -9.62 0.01
C LYS A 65 12.00 -8.70 -0.76
N LYS A 66 12.05 -8.87 -2.08
CA LYS A 66 12.89 -8.05 -2.95
C LYS A 66 12.34 -6.63 -3.05
N GLN A 67 11.03 -6.49 -3.17
CA GLN A 67 10.37 -5.19 -3.21
C GLN A 67 10.62 -4.40 -1.94
N VAL A 68 10.47 -5.04 -0.78
CA VAL A 68 10.74 -4.40 0.52
C VAL A 68 12.16 -3.84 0.56
N ARG A 69 13.14 -4.63 0.10
CA ARG A 69 14.54 -4.19 0.11
C ARG A 69 14.76 -2.95 -0.72
N TYR A 70 14.16 -2.88 -1.91
CA TYR A 70 14.30 -1.70 -2.77
C TYR A 70 13.54 -0.49 -2.22
N TYR A 71 12.32 -0.69 -1.73
CA TYR A 71 11.57 0.39 -1.11
C TYR A 71 12.34 1.02 0.05
N ASN A 72 12.97 0.19 0.88
CA ASN A 72 13.74 0.66 2.03
C ASN A 72 14.93 1.53 1.62
N GLN A 73 15.45 1.35 0.42
CA GLN A 73 16.58 2.16 -0.07
C GLN A 73 16.17 3.55 -0.53
N TYR A 74 14.94 3.72 -1.01
CA TYR A 74 14.55 4.91 -1.75
C TYR A 74 13.49 5.78 -1.09
N TYR A 75 12.74 5.25 -0.14
CA TYR A 75 11.63 5.99 0.46
C TYR A 75 11.80 6.18 1.95
N ASP A 76 11.37 7.36 2.44
CA ASP A 76 11.44 7.71 3.87
C ASP A 76 10.49 6.88 4.71
N ARG A 77 9.34 6.54 4.14
CA ARG A 77 8.32 5.71 4.75
C ARG A 77 7.77 4.77 3.71
N ASN A 78 7.24 3.64 4.15
CA ASN A 78 6.64 2.68 3.24
C ASN A 78 5.35 2.12 3.83
N ILE A 79 4.40 1.85 2.95
CA ILE A 79 3.11 1.29 3.30
C ILE A 79 2.83 0.13 2.37
N VAL A 80 2.29 -0.96 2.92
CA VAL A 80 1.70 -2.01 2.10
C VAL A 80 0.18 -1.96 2.28
N VAL A 81 -0.54 -1.94 1.15
CA VAL A 81 -2.00 -1.98 1.12
C VAL A 81 -2.39 -3.38 0.67
N VAL A 82 -3.17 -4.09 1.49
CA VAL A 82 -3.48 -5.50 1.26
C VAL A 82 -4.97 -5.74 1.28
N GLY A 83 -5.42 -6.69 0.47
CA GLY A 83 -6.77 -7.22 0.56
C GLY A 83 -6.93 -8.01 1.85
N SER A 84 -8.18 -8.27 2.24
CA SER A 84 -8.49 -8.93 3.51
C SER A 84 -7.86 -10.32 3.64
N THR A 85 -7.63 -11.02 2.52
CA THR A 85 -7.01 -12.35 2.55
C THR A 85 -5.56 -12.32 3.04
N HIS A 86 -4.87 -11.20 2.84
CA HIS A 86 -3.48 -11.03 3.26
C HIS A 86 -3.34 -10.33 4.62
N ALA A 87 -4.39 -9.69 5.10
CA ALA A 87 -4.30 -8.80 6.27
C ALA A 87 -3.80 -9.50 7.53
N ALA A 88 -4.13 -10.77 7.71
CA ALA A 88 -3.75 -11.52 8.91
C ALA A 88 -2.26 -11.85 8.97
N HIS A 89 -1.59 -11.93 7.82
CA HIS A 89 -0.21 -12.44 7.75
C HIS A 89 0.80 -11.45 7.19
N ILE A 90 0.34 -10.35 6.62
CA ILE A 90 1.25 -9.41 5.94
C ILE A 90 2.34 -8.87 6.88
N ALA A 91 2.04 -8.70 8.16
CA ALA A 91 3.00 -8.19 9.13
C ALA A 91 4.25 -9.06 9.26
N GLU A 92 4.15 -10.35 8.92
CA GLU A 92 5.27 -11.28 8.94
C GLU A 92 6.22 -11.06 7.76
N HIS A 93 5.78 -10.34 6.74
CA HIS A 93 6.50 -10.17 5.48
C HIS A 93 7.08 -8.78 5.27
N VAL A 94 6.79 -7.84 6.15
CA VAL A 94 7.29 -6.47 6.05
C VAL A 94 7.92 -6.03 7.37
N PRO A 95 8.92 -5.13 7.32
CA PRO A 95 9.54 -4.62 8.55
C PRO A 95 8.53 -3.91 9.46
N GLY A 96 8.82 -3.88 10.76
CA GLY A 96 7.93 -3.30 11.75
C GLY A 96 7.65 -1.81 11.57
N TRP A 97 8.49 -1.08 10.83
CA TRP A 97 8.30 0.34 10.57
C TRP A 97 7.46 0.64 9.32
N TRP A 98 7.13 -0.37 8.55
CA TRP A 98 6.20 -0.22 7.43
C TRP A 98 4.77 -0.04 7.95
N GLY A 99 4.02 0.86 7.31
CA GLY A 99 2.59 0.95 7.54
C GLY A 99 1.83 -0.18 6.85
N ILE A 100 0.70 -0.54 7.39
CA ILE A 100 -0.17 -1.58 6.83
C ILE A 100 -1.59 -1.04 6.78
N ILE A 101 -2.18 -1.09 5.60
CA ILE A 101 -3.57 -0.70 5.38
C ILE A 101 -4.27 -1.89 4.75
N SER A 102 -5.38 -2.33 5.33
CA SER A 102 -6.21 -3.36 4.71
C SER A 102 -7.35 -2.73 3.95
N VAL A 103 -7.82 -3.41 2.92
CA VAL A 103 -8.95 -2.98 2.12
C VAL A 103 -9.89 -4.14 1.88
N GLU A 104 -11.19 -3.87 1.98
CA GLU A 104 -12.22 -4.84 1.61
C GLU A 104 -13.40 -4.10 0.99
N LEU A 105 -14.17 -4.83 0.20
CA LEU A 105 -15.36 -4.29 -0.44
C LEU A 105 -16.56 -4.54 0.48
N ILE A 106 -17.16 -3.46 0.98
CA ILE A 106 -18.35 -3.53 1.83
C ILE A 106 -19.46 -2.71 1.19
N LYS A 107 -20.57 -3.37 0.88
CA LYS A 107 -21.73 -2.71 0.26
C LYS A 107 -21.35 -1.86 -0.96
N GLU A 108 -20.58 -2.44 -1.85
CA GLU A 108 -20.09 -1.82 -3.09
C GLU A 108 -19.13 -0.65 -2.89
N LYS A 109 -18.64 -0.43 -1.67
CA LYS A 109 -17.65 0.59 -1.37
C LYS A 109 -16.37 -0.02 -0.84
N MET A 110 -15.24 0.55 -1.21
CA MET A 110 -13.94 0.16 -0.66
C MET A 110 -13.82 0.72 0.74
N ASP A 111 -13.60 -0.17 1.70
CA ASP A 111 -13.38 0.20 3.09
C ASP A 111 -11.91 -0.02 3.44
N PHE A 112 -11.23 1.04 3.85
CA PHE A 112 -9.82 0.99 4.22
C PHE A 112 -9.67 1.09 5.73
N TYR A 113 -8.79 0.25 6.27
CA TYR A 113 -8.49 0.26 7.69
C TYR A 113 -6.98 0.30 7.90
N VAL A 114 -6.50 1.27 8.66
CA VAL A 114 -5.08 1.37 8.99
C VAL A 114 -4.77 0.43 10.14
N ILE A 115 -4.12 -0.68 9.83
CA ILE A 115 -3.70 -1.66 10.83
C ILE A 115 -2.49 -1.15 11.60
N ARG A 116 -1.57 -0.50 10.88
CA ARG A 116 -0.36 0.04 11.48
C ARG A 116 0.10 1.29 10.72
N GLU A 117 0.34 2.36 11.44
CA GLU A 117 0.87 3.58 10.84
C GLU A 117 2.33 3.40 10.45
N PRO A 118 2.78 4.00 9.32
CA PRO A 118 4.19 3.93 8.94
C PRO A 118 5.04 4.78 9.86
N LYS A 119 6.29 4.35 10.04
CA LYS A 119 7.31 5.10 10.77
C LYS A 119 8.45 5.43 9.82
N ASP A 120 9.30 6.35 10.23
CA ASP A 120 10.46 6.74 9.42
C ASP A 120 11.43 5.56 9.29
N ASN A 121 11.99 5.50 8.12
CA ASN A 121 13.00 4.49 7.78
C ASN A 121 14.27 4.71 8.62
#